data_8ab0498fc51a91ecb9b4e6e4521e33e6
#
_entry.id   8ab0498fc51a91ecb9b4e6e4521e33e6
#
_cell.length_a   1.000
_cell.length_b   1.000
_cell.length_c   1.000
_cell.angle_alpha   90.00
_cell.angle_beta   90.00
_cell.angle_gamma   90.00
#
_symmetry.space_group_name_H-M   'P 1'
#
loop_
_entity.id
_entity.type
_entity.pdbx_description
1 polymer ?
#
loop_
_entity_poly.entity_id
_entity_poly.type
_entity_poly.pdbx_seq_one_letter_code
_entity_poly.pdbx_strand_id
1 'polypeptide(L)'
;MKTRYILGVLGAALCLTSLSVIASAQASDSDKCASLAQLKVPNLTITSATALDAIPAGGGPGGPGGGNRPGGPGAGGPGAGGPGAGGPGGPGGGGAQGGRNAQPAAKVPLCQVVGFMTPTSDSHIGFEVWLPVPASWNRKLEGVGNGGFSGNVNRNAMVPGLTRGYATMATDYGHLAPTEDISWALGHPEKAIDYSYRAEHLTTLVAKQMIDAYYGANPQHSYYVGCSAGGIQGIQEFLRYPTDYDGYIVGDGTPAHMYQELGAFWNTLAASLSNEANAFTPDQINVIHDAVLKQCIAKAGAVSTDQFLSNPQACKFDSKALLCSAGQDAATCLNAAQIAALDKIYSGPLDAVTHKPILAGVTPGGEAIWRNYFSGKKNPVGEERPWAGFMEYLAYSDPDYLKGEKYLTFNWGTDLAKIDNVKLSGETLDSIFNAKSRDLDPVKAEGGKVIQYHGWDDSNIPPMEAVNLFNDVVADQAKRHKLTAKQAQDETEQFYRLFLVPGMGHCSGGAGPNSFGSAGTANPNADPKSDMLSALEQWVEKGAAPESFIASHTDAKTRTVDMTRPICAYPLVPTYKGTGSTSEASSFTCAAPNATAAR
;
A
#
# COMPACT_ATOMS: atom_id res chain seq x y z
N MET A 1 51.12 -86.21 -15.32
CA MET A 1 51.92 -86.67 -14.16
C MET A 1 51.39 -85.83 -13.00
N LYS A 2 50.61 -86.45 -12.15
CA LYS A 2 50.70 -86.66 -10.73
C LYS A 2 51.49 -85.56 -10.01
N THR A 3 50.88 -84.70 -9.04
CA THR A 3 50.92 -85.10 -7.65
C THR A 3 50.36 -83.93 -6.74
N ARG A 4 49.43 -84.30 -5.94
CA ARG A 4 49.21 -84.15 -4.51
C ARG A 4 48.93 -82.74 -3.83
N TYR A 5 47.80 -82.72 -3.16
CA TYR A 5 47.24 -81.82 -2.18
C TYR A 5 48.06 -81.70 -0.88
N ILE A 6 48.06 -80.51 -0.29
CA ILE A 6 48.11 -80.31 1.18
C ILE A 6 47.06 -79.27 1.60
N LEU A 7 46.16 -79.70 2.48
CA LEU A 7 45.22 -78.84 3.22
C LEU A 7 45.96 -78.01 4.28
N GLY A 8 45.73 -76.70 4.31
CA GLY A 8 46.06 -75.85 5.39
C GLY A 8 44.78 -75.14 5.87
N VAL A 9 44.31 -75.49 7.05
CA VAL A 9 43.18 -74.85 7.75
C VAL A 9 43.70 -73.56 8.40
N LEU A 10 43.24 -72.39 7.97
CA LEU A 10 43.45 -71.14 8.70
C LEU A 10 42.09 -70.63 9.17
N GLY A 11 41.96 -70.53 10.49
CA GLY A 11 40.80 -69.98 11.15
C GLY A 11 40.66 -68.51 10.89
N ALA A 12 39.52 -68.10 10.36
CA ALA A 12 39.13 -66.72 10.21
C ALA A 12 38.50 -66.23 11.53
N ALA A 13 39.20 -65.34 12.25
CA ALA A 13 38.63 -64.58 13.35
C ALA A 13 37.76 -63.48 12.77
N LEU A 14 36.42 -63.57 12.92
CA LEU A 14 35.49 -62.48 12.59
C LEU A 14 35.65 -61.38 13.66
N CYS A 15 36.32 -60.29 13.29
CA CYS A 15 36.26 -59.03 14.03
C CYS A 15 34.94 -58.31 13.65
N LEU A 16 33.90 -58.46 14.49
CA LEU A 16 32.67 -57.64 14.41
C LEU A 16 33.01 -56.23 14.86
N THR A 17 33.36 -55.35 13.97
CA THR A 17 33.37 -53.90 14.21
C THR A 17 31.91 -53.41 14.21
N SER A 18 31.36 -53.16 15.37
CA SER A 18 30.10 -52.43 15.52
C SER A 18 30.27 -50.99 15.02
N LEU A 19 29.84 -50.73 13.79
CA LEU A 19 29.61 -49.34 13.32
C LEU A 19 28.46 -48.79 14.17
N SER A 20 28.78 -48.01 15.18
CA SER A 20 27.83 -47.11 15.84
C SER A 20 27.42 -46.05 14.81
N VAL A 21 26.29 -46.24 14.15
CA VAL A 21 25.61 -45.20 13.41
C VAL A 21 25.15 -44.18 14.47
N ILE A 22 25.93 -43.11 14.64
CA ILE A 22 25.48 -41.92 15.38
C ILE A 22 24.37 -41.33 14.51
N ALA A 23 23.12 -41.69 14.78
CA ALA A 23 21.97 -40.95 14.28
C ALA A 23 22.08 -39.56 14.90
N SER A 24 22.53 -38.57 14.14
CA SER A 24 22.42 -37.18 14.53
C SER A 24 20.93 -36.90 14.71
N ALA A 25 20.47 -36.73 15.92
CA ALA A 25 19.10 -36.29 16.20
C ALA A 25 18.90 -34.97 15.44
N GLN A 26 18.00 -34.97 14.46
CA GLN A 26 17.64 -33.78 13.72
C GLN A 26 17.00 -32.81 14.72
N ALA A 27 17.52 -31.57 14.82
CA ALA A 27 17.00 -30.58 15.73
C ALA A 27 15.49 -30.38 15.50
N SER A 28 14.71 -30.28 16.54
CA SER A 28 13.28 -29.99 16.41
C SER A 28 13.03 -28.62 15.80
N ASP A 29 11.85 -28.39 15.23
CA ASP A 29 11.50 -27.06 14.67
C ASP A 29 11.54 -25.97 15.75
N SER A 30 11.23 -26.33 17.01
CA SER A 30 11.39 -25.42 18.16
C SER A 30 12.85 -25.09 18.44
N ASP A 31 13.76 -26.07 18.36
CA ASP A 31 15.20 -25.85 18.59
C ASP A 31 15.79 -24.98 17.47
N LYS A 32 15.41 -25.24 16.22
CA LYS A 32 15.80 -24.40 15.06
C LYS A 32 15.29 -22.98 15.23
N CYS A 33 14.04 -22.79 15.68
CA CYS A 33 13.48 -21.48 15.96
C CYS A 33 14.31 -20.76 17.03
N ALA A 34 14.54 -21.40 18.17
CA ALA A 34 15.32 -20.81 19.27
C ALA A 34 16.76 -20.45 18.83
N SER A 35 17.36 -21.22 17.92
CA SER A 35 18.72 -20.96 17.43
C SER A 35 18.83 -19.65 16.63
N LEU A 36 17.74 -19.15 16.04
CA LEU A 36 17.74 -17.88 15.32
C LEU A 36 18.10 -16.69 16.23
N ALA A 37 17.85 -16.79 17.54
CA ALA A 37 18.28 -15.76 18.48
C ALA A 37 19.80 -15.56 18.52
N GLN A 38 20.58 -16.51 17.99
CA GLN A 38 22.04 -16.45 17.92
C GLN A 38 22.56 -15.99 16.53
N LEU A 39 21.68 -15.69 15.58
CA LEU A 39 22.08 -15.25 14.25
C LEU A 39 22.89 -13.94 14.34
N LYS A 40 24.05 -13.92 13.68
CA LYS A 40 24.96 -12.78 13.70
C LYS A 40 24.93 -12.05 12.36
N VAL A 41 24.28 -10.91 12.33
CA VAL A 41 24.25 -9.97 11.22
C VAL A 41 24.68 -8.59 11.75
N PRO A 42 25.47 -7.82 11.02
CA PRO A 42 25.82 -6.46 11.45
C PRO A 42 24.58 -5.62 11.74
N ASN A 43 24.60 -4.86 12.82
CA ASN A 43 23.52 -3.96 13.25
C ASN A 43 22.18 -4.64 13.59
N LEU A 44 22.13 -5.97 13.61
CA LEU A 44 20.93 -6.74 13.96
C LEU A 44 20.93 -7.12 15.44
N THR A 45 19.79 -6.93 16.10
CA THR A 45 19.50 -7.49 17.42
C THR A 45 18.18 -8.28 17.34
N ILE A 46 18.23 -9.58 17.59
CA ILE A 46 17.02 -10.41 17.74
C ILE A 46 16.62 -10.41 19.22
N THR A 47 15.42 -9.92 19.51
CA THR A 47 14.90 -9.84 20.89
C THR A 47 14.19 -11.11 21.31
N SER A 48 13.57 -11.82 20.38
CA SER A 48 12.97 -13.13 20.60
C SER A 48 12.87 -13.95 19.33
N ALA A 49 12.97 -15.29 19.48
CA ALA A 49 12.65 -16.28 18.46
C ALA A 49 11.85 -17.40 19.14
N THR A 50 10.56 -17.45 18.89
CA THR A 50 9.60 -18.25 19.66
C THR A 50 8.74 -19.10 18.75
N ALA A 51 8.70 -20.42 19.01
CA ALA A 51 7.79 -21.32 18.34
C ALA A 51 6.37 -21.13 18.90
N LEU A 52 5.39 -20.92 18.02
CA LEU A 52 3.98 -20.69 18.33
C LEU A 52 3.10 -21.66 17.55
N ASP A 53 2.01 -22.14 18.17
CA ASP A 53 1.00 -22.97 17.49
C ASP A 53 0.03 -22.14 16.62
N ALA A 54 -0.09 -20.84 16.91
CA ALA A 54 -1.00 -19.93 16.21
C ALA A 54 -0.66 -18.46 16.51
N ILE A 55 -1.06 -17.56 15.65
CA ILE A 55 -1.06 -16.10 15.90
C ILE A 55 -2.38 -15.71 16.58
N PRO A 56 -2.36 -15.12 17.79
CA PRO A 56 -3.56 -14.67 18.47
C PRO A 56 -4.21 -13.46 17.74
N ALA A 57 -5.52 -13.44 17.72
CA ALA A 57 -6.27 -12.31 17.22
C ALA A 57 -6.07 -11.06 18.12
N GLY A 58 -5.64 -9.95 17.54
CA GLY A 58 -5.65 -8.63 18.19
C GLY A 58 -4.66 -8.38 19.31
N GLY A 59 -3.61 -9.19 19.46
CA GLY A 59 -2.63 -8.93 20.50
C GLY A 59 -1.37 -9.78 20.35
N GLY A 60 -0.35 -9.26 19.69
CA GLY A 60 1.00 -9.79 19.87
C GLY A 60 1.53 -9.49 21.28
N PRO A 61 2.48 -10.26 21.82
CA PRO A 61 3.19 -9.86 23.02
C PRO A 61 3.76 -8.47 22.81
N GLY A 62 3.47 -7.55 23.74
CA GLY A 62 3.97 -6.19 23.69
C GLY A 62 5.46 -6.18 23.43
N GLY A 63 5.91 -5.37 22.47
CA GLY A 63 7.32 -5.13 22.25
C GLY A 63 8.00 -4.71 23.57
N PRO A 64 9.33 -4.80 23.69
CA PRO A 64 10.06 -4.47 24.91
C PRO A 64 9.90 -2.97 25.25
N GLY A 65 8.91 -2.65 26.10
CA GLY A 65 8.55 -1.29 26.48
C GLY A 65 7.33 -1.17 27.39
N GLY A 66 6.55 -2.24 27.57
CA GLY A 66 5.41 -2.28 28.49
C GLY A 66 5.80 -2.47 29.96
N GLY A 67 6.86 -1.85 30.44
CA GLY A 67 7.20 -1.76 31.86
C GLY A 67 6.25 -0.79 32.56
N ASN A 68 5.56 -1.28 33.61
CA ASN A 68 4.79 -0.49 34.56
C ASN A 68 5.51 0.82 34.93
N ARG A 69 5.00 1.95 34.44
CA ARG A 69 5.39 3.24 35.00
C ARG A 69 4.68 3.38 36.35
N PRO A 70 5.42 3.69 37.43
CA PRO A 70 4.82 4.07 38.70
C PRO A 70 3.99 5.34 38.52
N GLY A 71 2.75 5.33 39.01
CA GLY A 71 1.80 6.42 38.91
C GLY A 71 2.35 7.71 39.50
N GLY A 72 2.35 8.78 38.68
CA GLY A 72 2.44 10.15 39.16
C GLY A 72 1.09 10.64 39.72
N PRO A 73 1.04 11.56 40.67
CA PRO A 73 -0.18 11.96 41.36
C PRO A 73 -1.13 12.75 40.48
N GLY A 74 -2.37 12.28 40.38
CA GLY A 74 -3.42 12.87 39.59
C GLY A 74 -3.93 14.21 40.18
N ALA A 75 -4.16 15.16 39.28
CA ALA A 75 -5.00 16.33 39.56
C ALA A 75 -6.43 16.02 39.06
N GLY A 76 -7.36 15.84 39.99
CA GLY A 76 -8.78 15.65 39.72
C GLY A 76 -9.48 16.94 39.39
N GLY A 77 -10.28 16.95 38.31
CA GLY A 77 -11.30 17.95 38.00
C GLY A 77 -12.65 17.25 37.72
N PRO A 78 -13.80 17.81 38.15
CA PRO A 78 -15.09 17.11 38.19
C PRO A 78 -15.78 17.10 36.82
N GLY A 79 -16.27 15.93 36.42
CA GLY A 79 -17.04 15.74 35.20
C GLY A 79 -18.48 16.21 35.33
N ALA A 80 -19.00 16.78 34.24
CA ALA A 80 -20.42 16.97 34.01
C ALA A 80 -20.87 16.03 32.89
N GLY A 81 -21.76 15.07 33.21
CA GLY A 81 -22.38 14.16 32.26
C GLY A 81 -23.55 14.83 31.55
N GLY A 82 -23.63 14.64 30.23
CA GLY A 82 -24.81 14.92 29.41
C GLY A 82 -25.07 13.73 28.46
N PRO A 83 -26.34 13.39 28.18
CA PRO A 83 -26.71 12.20 27.38
C PRO A 83 -26.54 12.45 25.90
N GLY A 84 -25.71 11.66 25.24
CA GLY A 84 -25.45 11.68 23.81
C GLY A 84 -26.45 10.85 23.02
N ALA A 85 -27.00 11.44 21.98
CA ALA A 85 -27.83 10.78 20.99
C ALA A 85 -26.93 10.03 19.99
N GLY A 86 -27.24 8.73 19.77
CA GLY A 86 -26.51 7.88 18.84
C GLY A 86 -26.86 8.21 17.39
N GLY A 87 -25.84 8.47 16.58
CA GLY A 87 -25.88 8.49 15.12
C GLY A 87 -25.22 7.24 14.56
N PRO A 88 -25.60 6.77 13.36
CA PRO A 88 -25.10 5.51 12.78
C PRO A 88 -23.66 5.64 12.33
N GLY A 89 -22.80 4.76 12.85
CA GLY A 89 -21.38 4.71 12.56
C GLY A 89 -21.08 4.25 11.13
N GLY A 90 -20.21 5.00 10.45
CA GLY A 90 -19.54 4.55 9.23
C GLY A 90 -18.46 3.51 9.56
N PRO A 91 -18.05 2.65 8.60
CA PRO A 91 -17.01 1.66 8.82
C PRO A 91 -15.64 2.30 8.83
N GLY A 92 -15.23 2.81 9.96
CA GLY A 92 -13.86 3.16 10.26
C GLY A 92 -13.12 1.95 10.77
N GLY A 93 -11.83 1.82 10.42
CA GLY A 93 -10.98 0.72 10.77
C GLY A 93 -11.05 0.33 12.25
N GLY A 94 -11.65 -0.82 12.53
CA GLY A 94 -11.90 -1.29 13.87
C GLY A 94 -10.64 -1.79 14.54
N GLY A 95 -10.09 -1.01 15.47
CA GLY A 95 -9.30 -1.55 16.55
C GLY A 95 -10.17 -2.45 17.42
N ALA A 96 -10.13 -3.76 17.21
CA ALA A 96 -10.85 -4.73 18.01
C ALA A 96 -10.29 -4.75 19.43
N GLN A 97 -11.07 -4.31 20.42
CA GLN A 97 -10.82 -4.60 21.82
C GLN A 97 -10.94 -6.11 22.02
N GLY A 98 -9.78 -6.78 22.19
CA GLY A 98 -9.68 -8.22 22.38
C GLY A 98 -10.32 -8.69 23.67
N GLY A 99 -11.51 -9.25 23.60
CA GLY A 99 -12.10 -10.05 24.66
C GLY A 99 -11.27 -11.31 24.90
N ARG A 100 -11.26 -11.83 26.14
CA ARG A 100 -10.46 -12.99 26.60
C ARG A 100 -10.71 -14.32 25.86
N ASN A 101 -11.52 -14.36 24.83
CA ASN A 101 -11.86 -15.53 24.00
C ASN A 101 -11.71 -15.25 22.49
N ALA A 102 -10.85 -14.29 22.09
CA ALA A 102 -10.61 -14.02 20.68
C ALA A 102 -9.99 -15.26 19.99
N GLN A 103 -10.58 -15.67 18.85
CA GLN A 103 -10.02 -16.75 18.03
C GLN A 103 -8.64 -16.32 17.50
N PRO A 104 -7.69 -17.25 17.32
CA PRO A 104 -6.42 -16.96 16.68
C PRO A 104 -6.62 -16.33 15.30
N ALA A 105 -5.84 -15.31 14.96
CA ALA A 105 -5.86 -14.69 13.63
C ALA A 105 -5.42 -15.68 12.54
N ALA A 106 -4.46 -16.56 12.87
CA ALA A 106 -4.04 -17.68 12.02
C ALA A 106 -3.73 -18.91 12.86
N LYS A 107 -4.27 -20.06 12.45
CA LYS A 107 -4.00 -21.38 13.07
C LYS A 107 -2.89 -22.10 12.29
N VAL A 108 -1.75 -21.46 12.16
CA VAL A 108 -0.57 -22.00 11.47
C VAL A 108 0.56 -22.05 12.49
N PRO A 109 1.13 -23.24 12.78
CA PRO A 109 2.34 -23.33 13.60
C PRO A 109 3.51 -22.63 12.92
N LEU A 110 4.27 -21.83 13.69
CA LEU A 110 5.32 -20.98 13.12
C LEU A 110 6.43 -20.70 14.15
N CYS A 111 7.56 -20.24 13.65
CA CYS A 111 8.57 -19.52 14.42
C CYS A 111 8.35 -18.00 14.23
N GLN A 112 8.02 -17.28 15.27
CA GLN A 112 7.97 -15.83 15.30
C GLN A 112 9.33 -15.29 15.73
N VAL A 113 9.95 -14.47 14.88
CA VAL A 113 11.19 -13.75 15.19
C VAL A 113 10.88 -12.29 15.31
N VAL A 114 11.28 -11.66 16.41
CA VAL A 114 11.13 -10.22 16.68
C VAL A 114 12.52 -9.64 16.91
N GLY A 115 12.78 -8.50 16.32
CA GLY A 115 14.07 -7.85 16.46
C GLY A 115 14.06 -6.42 15.97
N PHE A 116 15.24 -5.82 15.93
CA PHE A 116 15.45 -4.50 15.35
C PHE A 116 16.85 -4.36 14.74
N MET A 117 16.98 -3.39 13.83
CA MET A 117 18.24 -3.01 13.23
C MET A 117 18.58 -1.56 13.57
N THR A 118 19.89 -1.29 13.74
CA THR A 118 20.43 0.04 14.02
C THR A 118 21.53 0.38 13.01
N PRO A 119 21.17 0.61 11.72
CA PRO A 119 22.15 0.90 10.67
C PRO A 119 22.93 2.21 10.93
N THR A 120 22.32 3.15 11.66
CA THR A 120 22.95 4.39 12.13
C THR A 120 22.65 4.60 13.62
N SER A 121 23.30 5.58 14.25
CA SER A 121 23.06 5.92 15.67
C SER A 121 21.66 6.52 15.92
N ASP A 122 20.97 7.02 14.89
CA ASP A 122 19.62 7.59 14.96
C ASP A 122 18.53 6.60 14.48
N SER A 123 18.94 5.48 13.88
CA SER A 123 18.04 4.46 13.36
C SER A 123 17.66 3.42 14.42
N HIS A 124 16.38 3.02 14.42
CA HIS A 124 15.89 1.87 15.17
C HIS A 124 14.74 1.23 14.40
N ILE A 125 15.06 0.30 13.51
CA ILE A 125 14.12 -0.36 12.61
C ILE A 125 13.65 -1.66 13.24
N GLY A 126 12.48 -1.66 13.85
CA GLY A 126 11.84 -2.84 14.41
C GLY A 126 11.18 -3.69 13.32
N PHE A 127 11.17 -5.00 13.50
CA PHE A 127 10.57 -5.93 12.54
C PHE A 127 10.04 -7.20 13.19
N GLU A 128 9.16 -7.89 12.47
CA GLU A 128 8.80 -9.27 12.72
C GLU A 128 8.96 -10.12 11.45
N VAL A 129 9.46 -11.35 11.63
CA VAL A 129 9.50 -12.38 10.60
C VAL A 129 8.79 -13.61 11.13
N TRP A 130 7.79 -14.10 10.39
CA TRP A 130 7.01 -15.28 10.72
C TRP A 130 7.35 -16.40 9.75
N LEU A 131 7.89 -17.48 10.29
CA LEU A 131 8.36 -18.64 9.54
C LEU A 131 7.44 -19.83 9.84
N PRO A 132 6.51 -20.23 8.95
CA PRO A 132 5.72 -21.44 9.17
C PRO A 132 6.62 -22.65 9.38
N VAL A 133 6.16 -23.67 10.08
CA VAL A 133 6.95 -24.90 10.24
C VAL A 133 7.35 -25.48 8.89
N PRO A 134 8.52 -26.16 8.76
CA PRO A 134 9.04 -26.59 7.46
C PRO A 134 8.07 -27.39 6.60
N ALA A 135 7.18 -28.17 7.21
CA ALA A 135 6.17 -28.95 6.49
C ALA A 135 5.06 -28.09 5.86
N SER A 136 4.87 -26.86 6.32
CA SER A 136 3.86 -25.92 5.84
C SER A 136 4.43 -24.80 4.95
N TRP A 137 5.76 -24.68 4.87
CA TRP A 137 6.39 -23.63 4.10
C TRP A 137 6.32 -23.92 2.59
N ASN A 138 5.73 -22.99 1.83
CA ASN A 138 5.61 -23.07 0.38
C ASN A 138 6.89 -22.65 -0.37
N ARG A 139 8.00 -22.40 0.33
CA ARG A 139 9.32 -21.96 -0.17
C ARG A 139 9.32 -20.53 -0.71
N LYS A 140 8.39 -19.70 -0.27
CA LYS A 140 8.28 -18.30 -0.68
C LYS A 140 8.37 -17.37 0.52
N LEU A 141 8.76 -16.11 0.24
CA LEU A 141 8.73 -14.98 1.17
C LEU A 141 7.69 -13.96 0.71
N GLU A 142 6.93 -13.39 1.64
CA GLU A 142 6.10 -12.22 1.40
C GLU A 142 6.49 -11.10 2.36
N GLY A 143 6.88 -9.93 1.80
CA GLY A 143 7.00 -8.67 2.52
C GLY A 143 5.71 -7.89 2.41
N VAL A 144 5.28 -7.24 3.49
CA VAL A 144 4.04 -6.47 3.51
C VAL A 144 4.26 -5.04 3.98
N GLY A 145 3.66 -4.10 3.25
CA GLY A 145 3.77 -2.67 3.52
C GLY A 145 2.88 -2.17 4.65
N ASN A 146 3.02 -0.89 4.97
CA ASN A 146 2.32 -0.19 6.04
C ASN A 146 1.26 0.80 5.48
N GLY A 147 0.62 1.59 6.34
CA GLY A 147 -0.36 2.62 5.99
C GLY A 147 -0.04 3.98 6.58
N GLY A 148 -0.17 5.07 5.81
CA GLY A 148 0.18 6.42 6.22
C GLY A 148 1.58 6.49 6.80
N PHE A 149 1.79 7.32 7.81
CA PHE A 149 3.07 7.41 8.53
C PHE A 149 3.14 6.49 9.75
N SER A 150 2.36 5.40 9.76
CA SER A 150 2.34 4.44 10.88
C SER A 150 3.71 3.81 11.11
N GLY A 151 4.13 3.81 12.37
CA GLY A 151 5.33 3.14 12.86
C GLY A 151 5.00 1.85 13.61
N ASN A 152 4.20 0.96 13.03
CA ASN A 152 3.81 -0.30 13.65
C ASN A 152 3.99 -1.46 12.68
N VAL A 153 4.48 -2.59 13.18
CA VAL A 153 4.51 -3.83 12.39
C VAL A 153 3.09 -4.24 12.00
N ASN A 154 2.81 -4.32 10.71
CA ASN A 154 1.48 -4.62 10.17
C ASN A 154 1.19 -6.13 10.19
N ARG A 155 0.98 -6.67 11.39
CA ARG A 155 0.71 -8.11 11.59
C ARG A 155 -0.54 -8.59 10.85
N ASN A 156 -1.56 -7.74 10.72
CA ASN A 156 -2.78 -8.12 10.00
C ASN A 156 -2.53 -8.39 8.51
N ALA A 157 -1.63 -7.64 7.90
CA ALA A 157 -1.24 -7.85 6.51
C ALA A 157 -0.39 -9.12 6.31
N MET A 158 0.34 -9.59 7.34
CA MET A 158 1.14 -10.81 7.28
C MET A 158 0.28 -12.09 7.34
N VAL A 159 -0.92 -12.05 7.94
CA VAL A 159 -1.79 -13.22 8.14
C VAL A 159 -2.18 -13.92 6.84
N PRO A 160 -2.62 -13.23 5.77
CA PRO A 160 -2.97 -13.86 4.51
C PRO A 160 -1.84 -14.70 3.91
N GLY A 161 -0.63 -14.15 3.84
CA GLY A 161 0.54 -14.86 3.33
C GLY A 161 0.92 -16.06 4.20
N LEU A 162 0.99 -15.88 5.53
CA LEU A 162 1.24 -16.99 6.45
C LEU A 162 0.23 -18.14 6.27
N THR A 163 -1.05 -17.83 6.10
CA THR A 163 -2.10 -18.82 5.88
C THR A 163 -1.92 -19.60 4.58
N ARG A 164 -1.29 -18.97 3.58
CA ARG A 164 -0.92 -19.59 2.29
C ARG A 164 0.43 -20.31 2.32
N GLY A 165 1.08 -20.36 3.49
CA GLY A 165 2.36 -21.05 3.71
C GLY A 165 3.59 -20.21 3.38
N TYR A 166 3.48 -18.92 3.17
CA TYR A 166 4.64 -18.03 3.03
C TYR A 166 5.37 -17.84 4.36
N ALA A 167 6.68 -17.70 4.32
CA ALA A 167 7.37 -16.90 5.31
C ALA A 167 6.95 -15.44 5.09
N THR A 168 6.56 -14.72 6.15
CA THR A 168 6.08 -13.35 6.02
C THR A 168 6.89 -12.40 6.88
N MET A 169 7.06 -11.16 6.44
CA MET A 169 7.74 -10.12 7.19
C MET A 169 7.03 -8.78 7.11
N ALA A 170 7.21 -7.98 8.16
CA ALA A 170 6.83 -6.58 8.22
C ALA A 170 7.77 -5.81 9.14
N THR A 171 7.87 -4.49 8.93
CA THR A 171 8.69 -3.60 9.73
C THR A 171 7.88 -2.42 10.29
N ASP A 172 8.39 -1.77 11.34
CA ASP A 172 7.83 -0.52 11.90
C ASP A 172 8.36 0.74 11.19
N TYR A 173 9.13 0.55 10.13
CA TYR A 173 9.73 1.65 9.35
C TYR A 173 10.57 2.64 10.18
N GLY A 174 11.20 2.16 11.25
CA GLY A 174 12.18 2.90 12.04
C GLY A 174 11.61 3.79 13.14
N HIS A 175 10.32 3.67 13.46
CA HIS A 175 9.70 4.46 14.52
C HIS A 175 8.45 3.77 15.10
N LEU A 176 7.86 4.36 16.13
CA LEU A 176 6.58 3.92 16.71
C LEU A 176 5.63 5.12 16.77
N ALA A 177 4.59 5.10 15.95
CA ALA A 177 3.61 6.17 15.87
C ALA A 177 2.27 5.68 15.27
N PRO A 178 1.14 6.34 15.56
CA PRO A 178 -0.08 6.19 14.77
C PRO A 178 0.07 6.72 13.35
N THR A 179 -0.89 6.41 12.50
CA THR A 179 -0.86 6.65 11.05
C THR A 179 -0.68 8.12 10.66
N GLU A 180 -1.22 9.05 11.44
CA GLU A 180 -1.21 10.49 11.15
C GLU A 180 -0.08 11.25 11.84
N ASP A 181 0.63 10.63 12.78
CA ASP A 181 1.68 11.29 13.58
C ASP A 181 3.03 11.25 12.88
N ILE A 182 3.58 12.42 12.55
CA ILE A 182 4.90 12.60 11.94
C ILE A 182 5.90 13.26 12.92
N SER A 183 5.49 13.55 14.15
CA SER A 183 6.34 14.23 15.15
C SER A 183 7.65 13.48 15.46
N TRP A 184 7.68 12.17 15.21
CA TRP A 184 8.85 11.31 15.34
C TRP A 184 10.03 11.72 14.44
N ALA A 185 9.75 12.46 13.34
CA ALA A 185 10.78 12.87 12.37
C ALA A 185 11.55 14.12 12.83
N LEU A 186 11.00 14.90 13.78
CA LEU A 186 11.62 16.15 14.22
C LEU A 186 12.96 15.89 14.90
N GLY A 187 14.05 16.37 14.28
CA GLY A 187 15.40 16.16 14.77
C GLY A 187 15.97 14.76 14.53
N HIS A 188 15.25 13.89 13.79
CA HIS A 188 15.62 12.51 13.48
C HIS A 188 15.71 12.26 11.97
N PRO A 189 16.69 12.83 11.26
CA PRO A 189 16.79 12.74 9.81
C PRO A 189 16.93 11.31 9.28
N GLU A 190 17.59 10.42 10.04
CA GLU A 190 17.77 9.03 9.63
C GLU A 190 16.47 8.23 9.67
N LYS A 191 15.57 8.56 10.61
CA LYS A 191 14.24 7.93 10.65
C LYS A 191 13.39 8.27 9.44
N ALA A 192 13.52 9.48 8.88
CA ALA A 192 12.85 9.84 7.63
C ALA A 192 13.33 8.98 6.45
N ILE A 193 14.64 8.68 6.41
CA ILE A 193 15.25 7.77 5.44
C ILE A 193 14.80 6.32 5.67
N ASP A 194 14.79 5.87 6.93
CA ASP A 194 14.30 4.54 7.31
C ASP A 194 12.86 4.35 6.84
N TYR A 195 11.99 5.31 7.16
CA TYR A 195 10.59 5.28 6.78
C TYR A 195 10.38 5.23 5.27
N SER A 196 11.15 6.02 4.52
CA SER A 196 10.91 6.18 3.09
C SER A 196 11.32 4.95 2.26
N TYR A 197 12.48 4.32 2.56
CA TYR A 197 12.99 3.23 1.73
C TYR A 197 13.94 2.24 2.43
N ARG A 198 14.69 2.65 3.48
CA ARG A 198 15.76 1.81 4.04
C ARG A 198 15.25 0.65 4.88
N ALA A 199 14.15 0.86 5.62
CA ALA A 199 13.65 -0.14 6.55
C ALA A 199 13.14 -1.40 5.83
N GLU A 200 12.38 -1.24 4.75
CA GLU A 200 11.87 -2.36 3.95
C GLU A 200 13.02 -3.19 3.38
N HIS A 201 13.96 -2.53 2.70
CA HIS A 201 15.14 -3.16 2.12
C HIS A 201 15.93 -3.99 3.15
N LEU A 202 16.32 -3.36 4.26
CA LEU A 202 17.14 -4.05 5.26
C LEU A 202 16.38 -5.21 5.92
N THR A 203 15.09 -5.05 6.18
CA THR A 203 14.25 -6.12 6.74
C THR A 203 14.15 -7.30 5.77
N THR A 204 14.00 -7.04 4.47
CA THR A 204 13.98 -8.08 3.43
C THR A 204 15.28 -8.89 3.41
N LEU A 205 16.43 -8.20 3.46
CA LEU A 205 17.73 -8.89 3.49
C LEU A 205 17.91 -9.77 4.72
N VAL A 206 17.50 -9.26 5.89
CA VAL A 206 17.57 -10.02 7.16
C VAL A 206 16.57 -11.18 7.16
N ALA A 207 15.36 -10.99 6.67
CA ALA A 207 14.35 -12.05 6.57
C ALA A 207 14.84 -13.22 5.69
N LYS A 208 15.48 -12.94 4.54
CA LYS A 208 16.09 -13.96 3.69
C LYS A 208 17.18 -14.76 4.42
N GLN A 209 18.01 -14.09 5.23
CA GLN A 209 19.02 -14.77 6.05
C GLN A 209 18.40 -15.65 7.15
N MET A 210 17.31 -15.20 7.79
CA MET A 210 16.57 -15.99 8.77
C MET A 210 15.91 -17.22 8.13
N ILE A 211 15.37 -17.09 6.93
CA ILE A 211 14.80 -18.16 6.14
C ILE A 211 15.87 -19.22 5.85
N ASP A 212 17.02 -18.81 5.35
CA ASP A 212 18.14 -19.75 5.08
C ASP A 212 18.59 -20.46 6.37
N ALA A 213 18.75 -19.72 7.47
CA ALA A 213 19.15 -20.31 8.76
C ALA A 213 18.12 -21.30 9.34
N TYR A 214 16.82 -21.06 9.15
CA TYR A 214 15.75 -21.89 9.70
C TYR A 214 15.45 -23.12 8.84
N TYR A 215 15.34 -22.94 7.50
CA TYR A 215 14.98 -24.01 6.58
C TYR A 215 16.18 -24.71 5.93
N GLY A 216 17.38 -24.10 5.98
CA GLY A 216 18.57 -24.58 5.27
C GLY A 216 18.51 -24.29 3.76
N ALA A 217 17.68 -23.34 3.33
CA ALA A 217 17.52 -22.94 1.94
C ALA A 217 16.93 -21.53 1.84
N ASN A 218 17.36 -20.76 0.84
CA ASN A 218 16.75 -19.47 0.50
C ASN A 218 15.31 -19.66 -0.05
N PRO A 219 14.44 -18.64 0.01
CA PRO A 219 13.17 -18.66 -0.67
C PRO A 219 13.38 -18.83 -2.17
N GLN A 220 12.52 -19.59 -2.83
CA GLN A 220 12.56 -19.75 -4.31
C GLN A 220 12.05 -18.49 -4.99
N HIS A 221 11.06 -17.84 -4.38
CA HIS A 221 10.50 -16.56 -4.83
C HIS A 221 10.18 -15.68 -3.63
N SER A 222 10.29 -14.38 -3.86
CA SER A 222 9.98 -13.33 -2.89
C SER A 222 8.98 -12.36 -3.50
N TYR A 223 7.92 -12.03 -2.76
CA TYR A 223 6.85 -11.16 -3.22
C TYR A 223 6.66 -10.02 -2.23
N TYR A 224 6.35 -8.83 -2.77
CA TYR A 224 5.97 -7.67 -1.98
C TYR A 224 4.50 -7.33 -2.21
N VAL A 225 3.78 -7.01 -1.14
CA VAL A 225 2.36 -6.61 -1.21
C VAL A 225 2.11 -5.39 -0.33
N GLY A 226 1.65 -4.30 -0.93
CA GLY A 226 1.34 -3.07 -0.18
C GLY A 226 0.32 -2.18 -0.87
N CYS A 227 -0.41 -1.37 -0.09
CA CYS A 227 -1.34 -0.36 -0.58
C CYS A 227 -1.12 0.95 0.18
N SER A 228 -1.48 2.11 -0.42
CA SER A 228 -1.26 3.41 0.20
C SER A 228 0.24 3.69 0.43
N ALA A 229 0.64 4.02 1.65
CA ALA A 229 2.07 4.10 2.00
C ALA A 229 2.80 2.80 1.65
N GLY A 230 2.19 1.62 1.86
CA GLY A 230 2.73 0.34 1.41
C GLY A 230 2.90 0.27 -0.11
N GLY A 231 1.99 0.86 -0.87
CA GLY A 231 2.14 1.02 -2.33
C GLY A 231 3.31 1.93 -2.70
N ILE A 232 3.48 3.04 -1.98
CA ILE A 232 4.62 3.96 -2.13
C ILE A 232 5.94 3.25 -1.80
N GLN A 233 5.99 2.51 -0.69
CA GLN A 233 7.15 1.74 -0.25
C GLN A 233 7.53 0.69 -1.30
N GLY A 234 6.56 -0.05 -1.85
CA GLY A 234 6.81 -1.02 -2.92
C GLY A 234 7.32 -0.36 -4.21
N ILE A 235 6.86 0.86 -4.55
CA ILE A 235 7.41 1.65 -5.66
C ILE A 235 8.86 2.04 -5.37
N GLN A 236 9.19 2.47 -4.16
CA GLN A 236 10.58 2.72 -3.75
C GLN A 236 11.44 1.47 -3.86
N GLU A 237 10.90 0.29 -3.43
CA GLU A 237 11.61 -0.99 -3.50
C GLU A 237 11.97 -1.37 -4.94
N PHE A 238 11.02 -1.48 -5.85
CA PHE A 238 11.37 -1.92 -7.20
C PHE A 238 12.21 -0.89 -7.99
N LEU A 239 12.18 0.38 -7.61
CA LEU A 239 12.99 1.42 -8.27
C LEU A 239 14.41 1.54 -7.67
N ARG A 240 14.61 1.21 -6.39
CA ARG A 240 15.92 1.34 -5.71
C ARG A 240 16.61 0.00 -5.50
N TYR A 241 15.84 -1.07 -5.24
CA TYR A 241 16.34 -2.39 -4.84
C TYR A 241 15.68 -3.51 -5.66
N PRO A 242 15.85 -3.50 -6.99
CA PRO A 242 15.13 -4.37 -7.93
C PRO A 242 15.40 -5.87 -7.72
N THR A 243 16.40 -6.24 -6.91
CA THR A 243 16.76 -7.63 -6.60
C THR A 243 16.12 -8.17 -5.32
N ASP A 244 15.37 -7.34 -4.60
CA ASP A 244 14.81 -7.73 -3.30
C ASP A 244 13.62 -8.66 -3.45
N TYR A 245 12.81 -8.46 -4.48
CA TYR A 245 11.62 -9.27 -4.75
C TYR A 245 11.51 -9.65 -6.22
N ASP A 246 10.96 -10.83 -6.47
CA ASP A 246 10.64 -11.32 -7.82
C ASP A 246 9.32 -10.76 -8.35
N GLY A 247 8.43 -10.34 -7.45
CA GLY A 247 7.12 -9.80 -7.81
C GLY A 247 6.61 -8.76 -6.81
N TYR A 248 5.90 -7.77 -7.34
CA TYR A 248 5.36 -6.64 -6.56
C TYR A 248 3.88 -6.46 -6.84
N ILE A 249 3.06 -6.32 -5.80
CA ILE A 249 1.69 -5.78 -5.85
C ILE A 249 1.70 -4.45 -5.12
N VAL A 250 1.51 -3.37 -5.86
CA VAL A 250 1.52 -2.01 -5.32
C VAL A 250 0.19 -1.32 -5.63
N GLY A 251 -0.59 -1.06 -4.60
CA GLY A 251 -1.91 -0.44 -4.71
C GLY A 251 -1.92 1.01 -4.26
N ASP A 252 -2.70 1.84 -4.94
CA ASP A 252 -3.01 3.22 -4.55
C ASP A 252 -1.78 4.00 -4.04
N GLY A 253 -0.63 3.78 -4.69
CA GLY A 253 0.65 4.41 -4.39
C GLY A 253 1.07 5.41 -5.46
N THR A 254 2.00 6.28 -5.12
CA THR A 254 2.60 7.27 -6.02
C THR A 254 4.12 7.26 -5.90
N PRO A 255 4.87 7.52 -6.98
CA PRO A 255 6.31 7.77 -6.88
C PRO A 255 6.64 9.14 -6.26
N ALA A 256 5.64 9.99 -6.03
CA ALA A 256 5.78 11.39 -5.65
C ALA A 256 5.17 11.65 -4.26
N HIS A 257 5.64 10.92 -3.22
CA HIS A 257 5.07 10.95 -1.87
C HIS A 257 5.09 12.35 -1.25
N MET A 258 6.21 13.06 -1.36
CA MET A 258 6.28 14.44 -0.86
C MET A 258 5.23 15.33 -1.53
N TYR A 259 5.08 15.23 -2.85
CA TYR A 259 4.12 16.05 -3.59
C TYR A 259 2.68 15.60 -3.33
N GLN A 260 2.44 14.34 -2.97
CA GLN A 260 1.12 13.87 -2.54
C GLN A 260 0.70 14.54 -1.23
N GLU A 261 1.58 14.67 -0.23
CA GLU A 261 1.28 15.41 1.00
C GLU A 261 1.02 16.91 0.72
N LEU A 262 1.81 17.51 -0.17
CA LEU A 262 1.56 18.89 -0.61
C LEU A 262 0.26 19.02 -1.43
N GLY A 263 -0.12 18.01 -2.19
CA GLY A 263 -1.42 17.94 -2.89
C GLY A 263 -2.61 17.89 -1.92
N ALA A 264 -2.48 17.12 -0.83
CA ALA A 264 -3.48 17.12 0.24
C ALA A 264 -3.59 18.49 0.94
N PHE A 265 -2.46 19.16 1.14
CA PHE A 265 -2.43 20.55 1.61
C PHE A 265 -3.11 21.51 0.63
N TRP A 266 -2.83 21.42 -0.69
CA TRP A 266 -3.50 22.20 -1.72
C TRP A 266 -5.02 22.05 -1.69
N ASN A 267 -5.50 20.80 -1.63
CA ASN A 267 -6.91 20.50 -1.61
C ASN A 267 -7.59 21.07 -0.35
N THR A 268 -6.92 20.98 0.80
CA THR A 268 -7.43 21.53 2.07
C THR A 268 -7.46 23.06 2.04
N LEU A 269 -6.43 23.71 1.46
CA LEU A 269 -6.45 25.17 1.24
C LEU A 269 -7.61 25.58 0.32
N ALA A 270 -7.84 24.87 -0.75
CA ALA A 270 -8.92 25.17 -1.68
C ALA A 270 -10.29 25.00 -1.04
N ALA A 271 -10.51 23.87 -0.34
CA ALA A 271 -11.81 23.50 0.21
C ALA A 271 -12.23 24.28 1.46
N SER A 272 -11.30 24.69 2.33
CA SER A 272 -11.70 25.25 3.63
C SER A 272 -10.73 26.25 4.26
N LEU A 273 -9.41 26.05 4.17
CA LEU A 273 -8.45 26.84 4.94
C LEU A 273 -8.34 28.29 4.51
N SER A 274 -8.35 28.54 3.19
CA SER A 274 -8.19 29.89 2.67
C SER A 274 -9.45 30.76 2.90
N ASN A 275 -10.62 30.15 2.91
CA ASN A 275 -11.90 30.82 3.12
C ASN A 275 -12.99 29.78 3.44
N GLU A 276 -13.70 29.96 4.55
CA GLU A 276 -14.83 29.10 4.95
C GLU A 276 -15.96 29.04 3.92
N ALA A 277 -16.16 30.12 3.17
CA ALA A 277 -17.16 30.16 2.11
C ALA A 277 -16.89 29.14 0.96
N ASN A 278 -15.69 28.56 0.91
CA ASN A 278 -15.30 27.54 -0.04
C ASN A 278 -15.74 26.13 0.38
N ALA A 279 -16.02 25.92 1.69
CA ALA A 279 -16.33 24.62 2.22
C ALA A 279 -17.61 24.02 1.64
N PHE A 280 -17.56 22.72 1.35
CA PHE A 280 -18.73 21.98 0.87
C PHE A 280 -19.48 21.36 2.05
N THR A 281 -20.81 21.42 2.00
CA THR A 281 -21.67 20.62 2.89
C THR A 281 -21.78 19.19 2.34
N PRO A 282 -22.16 18.19 3.18
CA PRO A 282 -22.43 16.84 2.69
C PRO A 282 -23.46 16.78 1.57
N ASP A 283 -24.49 17.63 1.59
CA ASP A 283 -25.50 17.71 0.54
C ASP A 283 -24.93 18.27 -0.76
N GLN A 284 -24.08 19.29 -0.67
CA GLN A 284 -23.40 19.84 -1.83
C GLN A 284 -22.41 18.84 -2.46
N ILE A 285 -21.75 17.99 -1.66
CA ILE A 285 -20.91 16.90 -2.19
C ILE A 285 -21.75 15.91 -3.01
N ASN A 286 -22.96 15.56 -2.54
CA ASN A 286 -23.88 14.74 -3.32
C ASN A 286 -24.29 15.45 -4.62
N VAL A 287 -24.62 16.74 -4.55
CA VAL A 287 -24.95 17.56 -5.77
C VAL A 287 -23.83 17.55 -6.78
N ILE A 288 -22.56 17.65 -6.34
CA ILE A 288 -21.40 17.57 -7.22
C ILE A 288 -21.34 16.18 -7.86
N HIS A 289 -21.39 15.10 -7.07
CA HIS A 289 -21.33 13.73 -7.54
C HIS A 289 -22.44 13.41 -8.57
N ASP A 290 -23.69 13.74 -8.26
CA ASP A 290 -24.83 13.53 -9.18
C ASP A 290 -24.65 14.29 -10.50
N ALA A 291 -24.10 15.51 -10.45
CA ALA A 291 -23.83 16.30 -11.65
C ALA A 291 -22.70 15.71 -12.49
N VAL A 292 -21.64 15.19 -11.85
CA VAL A 292 -20.55 14.48 -12.53
C VAL A 292 -21.08 13.22 -13.22
N LEU A 293 -21.83 12.37 -12.52
CA LEU A 293 -22.45 11.19 -13.12
C LEU A 293 -23.35 11.57 -14.30
N LYS A 294 -24.22 12.56 -14.11
CA LYS A 294 -25.15 13.01 -15.17
C LYS A 294 -24.40 13.49 -16.42
N GLN A 295 -23.28 14.18 -16.28
CA GLN A 295 -22.51 14.73 -17.43
C GLN A 295 -21.62 13.67 -18.08
N CYS A 296 -21.12 12.70 -17.32
CA CYS A 296 -19.98 11.89 -17.73
C CYS A 296 -20.27 10.38 -17.85
N ILE A 297 -21.28 9.82 -17.21
CA ILE A 297 -21.48 8.37 -17.11
C ILE A 297 -21.48 7.66 -18.48
N ALA A 298 -22.18 8.21 -19.46
CA ALA A 298 -22.25 7.63 -20.81
C ALA A 298 -20.91 7.77 -21.59
N LYS A 299 -20.14 8.81 -21.32
CA LYS A 299 -18.85 9.07 -21.98
C LYS A 299 -17.73 8.23 -21.36
N ALA A 300 -17.83 8.00 -20.06
CA ALA A 300 -16.83 7.28 -19.28
C ALA A 300 -16.99 5.76 -19.33
N GLY A 301 -17.81 5.22 -20.22
CA GLY A 301 -17.95 3.78 -20.45
C GLY A 301 -18.71 3.01 -19.37
N ALA A 302 -19.27 3.71 -18.38
CA ALA A 302 -20.11 3.10 -17.35
C ALA A 302 -21.54 2.83 -17.87
N VAL A 303 -22.24 1.89 -17.26
CA VAL A 303 -23.66 1.68 -17.53
C VAL A 303 -24.49 2.70 -16.73
N SER A 304 -25.68 3.06 -17.24
CA SER A 304 -26.49 4.14 -16.67
C SER A 304 -26.93 3.93 -15.21
N THR A 305 -26.83 2.71 -14.71
CA THR A 305 -27.18 2.34 -13.31
C THR A 305 -25.99 2.39 -12.36
N ASP A 306 -24.75 2.52 -12.88
CA ASP A 306 -23.57 2.60 -12.05
C ASP A 306 -23.53 3.94 -11.29
N GLN A 307 -22.99 3.90 -10.07
CA GLN A 307 -22.77 5.07 -9.22
C GLN A 307 -21.30 5.51 -9.25
N PHE A 308 -20.60 5.20 -10.33
CA PHE A 308 -19.19 5.49 -10.55
C PHE A 308 -18.89 5.60 -12.04
N LEU A 309 -17.71 6.11 -12.38
CA LEU A 309 -17.22 6.17 -13.76
C LEU A 309 -16.25 5.01 -14.03
N SER A 310 -16.40 4.34 -15.19
CA SER A 310 -15.47 3.27 -15.59
C SER A 310 -14.13 3.83 -16.09
N ASN A 311 -14.14 5.02 -16.68
CA ASN A 311 -12.95 5.75 -17.15
C ASN A 311 -13.12 7.26 -16.95
N PRO A 312 -12.78 7.80 -15.78
CA PRO A 312 -12.86 9.24 -15.49
C PRO A 312 -12.08 10.14 -16.46
N GLN A 313 -11.04 9.64 -17.12
CA GLN A 313 -10.26 10.40 -18.11
C GLN A 313 -11.11 10.88 -19.31
N ALA A 314 -12.18 10.17 -19.61
CA ALA A 314 -13.12 10.56 -20.66
C ALA A 314 -14.13 11.64 -20.22
N CYS A 315 -14.15 11.99 -18.92
CA CYS A 315 -15.04 12.99 -18.36
C CYS A 315 -14.43 14.40 -18.48
N LYS A 316 -15.14 15.30 -19.16
CA LYS A 316 -14.87 16.74 -19.15
C LYS A 316 -16.00 17.41 -18.37
N PHE A 317 -15.88 17.37 -17.05
CA PHE A 317 -16.89 17.95 -16.17
C PHE A 317 -16.86 19.47 -16.21
N ASP A 318 -18.03 20.10 -16.40
CA ASP A 318 -18.23 21.55 -16.31
C ASP A 318 -18.86 21.90 -14.96
N SER A 319 -18.03 22.35 -14.01
CA SER A 319 -18.44 22.74 -12.66
C SER A 319 -19.39 23.95 -12.65
N LYS A 320 -19.33 24.81 -13.67
CA LYS A 320 -20.17 26.02 -13.78
C LYS A 320 -21.67 25.70 -13.88
N ALA A 321 -21.99 24.47 -14.32
CA ALA A 321 -23.37 23.99 -14.32
C ALA A 321 -23.98 23.89 -12.91
N LEU A 322 -23.18 23.94 -11.86
CA LEU A 322 -23.59 23.91 -10.45
C LEU A 322 -23.73 25.29 -9.82
N LEU A 323 -23.41 26.39 -10.55
CA LEU A 323 -23.48 27.74 -9.99
C LEU A 323 -24.91 28.10 -9.62
N CYS A 324 -25.12 28.57 -8.38
CA CYS A 324 -26.43 28.97 -7.89
C CYS A 324 -27.05 30.11 -8.73
N SER A 325 -28.32 29.94 -9.07
CA SER A 325 -29.16 31.01 -9.60
C SER A 325 -29.71 31.88 -8.48
N ALA A 326 -30.16 33.11 -8.80
CA ALA A 326 -30.76 33.99 -7.81
C ALA A 326 -31.98 33.34 -7.14
N GLY A 327 -31.95 33.25 -5.79
CA GLY A 327 -33.03 32.66 -5.01
C GLY A 327 -33.05 31.13 -4.95
N GLN A 328 -32.08 30.44 -5.53
CA GLN A 328 -31.93 28.99 -5.44
C GLN A 328 -31.47 28.61 -4.03
N ASP A 329 -31.97 27.47 -3.53
CA ASP A 329 -31.53 26.88 -2.26
C ASP A 329 -30.03 26.52 -2.32
N ALA A 330 -29.24 27.08 -1.42
CA ALA A 330 -27.80 26.87 -1.35
C ALA A 330 -27.39 25.40 -1.09
N ALA A 331 -28.30 24.55 -0.58
CA ALA A 331 -28.03 23.12 -0.44
C ALA A 331 -28.03 22.37 -1.79
N THR A 332 -28.59 22.97 -2.85
CA THR A 332 -28.76 22.33 -4.17
C THR A 332 -27.85 22.90 -5.25
N CYS A 333 -26.92 23.78 -4.89
CA CYS A 333 -26.01 24.46 -5.83
C CYS A 333 -24.73 24.91 -5.14
N LEU A 334 -23.79 25.44 -5.88
CA LEU A 334 -22.53 25.97 -5.37
C LEU A 334 -22.43 27.48 -5.61
N ASN A 335 -21.86 28.21 -4.66
CA ASN A 335 -21.51 29.61 -4.88
C ASN A 335 -20.23 29.72 -5.73
N ALA A 336 -19.89 30.93 -6.19
CA ALA A 336 -18.75 31.16 -7.06
C ALA A 336 -17.39 30.77 -6.40
N ALA A 337 -17.26 30.93 -5.10
CA ALA A 337 -16.06 30.56 -4.36
C ALA A 337 -15.91 29.02 -4.27
N GLN A 338 -17.01 28.31 -4.08
CA GLN A 338 -17.04 26.83 -4.11
C GLN A 338 -16.74 26.27 -5.52
N ILE A 339 -17.25 26.91 -6.58
CA ILE A 339 -16.87 26.52 -7.96
C ILE A 339 -15.37 26.66 -8.15
N ALA A 340 -14.77 27.80 -7.75
CA ALA A 340 -13.33 28.00 -7.87
C ALA A 340 -12.51 27.00 -7.00
N ALA A 341 -13.01 26.62 -5.84
CA ALA A 341 -12.40 25.60 -5.00
C ALA A 341 -12.46 24.20 -5.65
N LEU A 342 -13.62 23.83 -6.22
CA LEU A 342 -13.83 22.58 -6.94
C LEU A 342 -12.90 22.46 -8.14
N ASP A 343 -12.77 23.52 -8.94
CA ASP A 343 -11.86 23.56 -10.09
C ASP A 343 -10.40 23.38 -9.67
N LYS A 344 -9.98 23.97 -8.53
CA LYS A 344 -8.64 23.76 -7.96
C LYS A 344 -8.40 22.32 -7.52
N ILE A 345 -9.37 21.67 -6.90
CA ILE A 345 -9.27 20.28 -6.45
C ILE A 345 -9.09 19.35 -7.66
N TYR A 346 -9.88 19.55 -8.72
CA TYR A 346 -9.75 18.76 -9.95
C TYR A 346 -8.48 19.07 -10.76
N SER A 347 -7.95 20.29 -10.70
CA SER A 347 -6.71 20.63 -11.40
C SER A 347 -5.46 20.08 -10.69
N GLY A 348 -5.50 19.92 -9.37
CA GLY A 348 -4.32 19.72 -8.54
C GLY A 348 -3.43 20.97 -8.45
N PRO A 349 -2.33 20.90 -7.67
CA PRO A 349 -1.39 22.00 -7.50
C PRO A 349 -0.62 22.28 -8.78
N LEU A 350 -0.50 23.57 -9.12
CA LEU A 350 0.23 24.06 -10.27
C LEU A 350 1.43 24.89 -9.80
N ASP A 351 2.57 24.70 -10.46
CA ASP A 351 3.74 25.56 -10.27
C ASP A 351 3.38 27.02 -10.58
N ALA A 352 3.65 27.92 -9.67
CA ALA A 352 3.24 29.32 -9.76
C ALA A 352 3.93 30.10 -10.91
N VAL A 353 5.04 29.60 -11.43
CA VAL A 353 5.83 30.25 -12.48
C VAL A 353 5.58 29.62 -13.85
N THR A 354 5.64 28.29 -13.90
CA THR A 354 5.53 27.54 -15.17
C THR A 354 4.11 27.14 -15.51
N HIS A 355 3.19 27.22 -14.56
CA HIS A 355 1.80 26.74 -14.62
C HIS A 355 1.66 25.25 -14.98
N LYS A 356 2.73 24.48 -14.81
CA LYS A 356 2.70 23.02 -15.00
C LYS A 356 2.15 22.33 -13.75
N PRO A 357 1.44 21.19 -13.91
CA PRO A 357 1.04 20.38 -12.77
C PRO A 357 2.26 19.92 -11.96
N ILE A 358 2.19 20.07 -10.64
CA ILE A 358 3.14 19.52 -9.67
C ILE A 358 2.72 18.09 -9.32
N LEU A 359 1.42 17.90 -9.16
CA LEU A 359 0.77 16.63 -8.91
C LEU A 359 -0.57 16.63 -9.67
N ALA A 360 -1.07 15.47 -10.03
CA ALA A 360 -2.41 15.34 -10.59
C ALA A 360 -3.49 15.77 -9.58
N GLY A 361 -4.59 16.31 -10.08
CA GLY A 361 -5.78 16.56 -9.27
C GLY A 361 -6.59 15.29 -9.03
N VAL A 362 -7.58 15.38 -8.15
CA VAL A 362 -8.54 14.31 -7.90
C VAL A 362 -9.40 14.07 -9.15
N THR A 363 -9.67 12.82 -9.47
CA THR A 363 -10.50 12.50 -10.64
C THR A 363 -12.00 12.71 -10.35
N PRO A 364 -12.79 13.20 -11.33
CA PRO A 364 -14.25 13.22 -11.21
C PRO A 364 -14.83 11.82 -11.10
N GLY A 365 -15.87 11.64 -10.28
CA GLY A 365 -16.58 10.38 -10.05
C GLY A 365 -16.49 9.85 -8.63
N GLY A 366 -15.43 10.19 -7.89
CA GLY A 366 -15.19 9.76 -6.51
C GLY A 366 -15.76 10.68 -5.43
N GLU A 367 -16.57 11.68 -5.75
CA GLU A 367 -17.00 12.72 -4.80
C GLU A 367 -17.82 12.14 -3.62
N ALA A 368 -18.52 11.05 -3.82
CA ALA A 368 -19.32 10.42 -2.77
C ALA A 368 -18.50 10.05 -1.52
N ILE A 369 -17.19 9.82 -1.66
CA ILE A 369 -16.29 9.51 -0.55
C ILE A 369 -15.53 10.71 0.00
N TRP A 370 -15.66 11.90 -0.60
CA TRP A 370 -14.98 13.13 -0.17
C TRP A 370 -15.36 13.62 1.23
N ARG A 371 -16.47 13.15 1.77
CA ARG A 371 -16.99 13.60 3.09
C ARG A 371 -15.96 13.56 4.21
N ASN A 372 -14.99 12.66 4.12
CA ASN A 372 -13.94 12.50 5.12
C ASN A 372 -12.77 13.47 4.93
N TYR A 373 -12.59 14.01 3.71
CA TYR A 373 -11.41 14.79 3.31
C TYR A 373 -11.73 16.28 3.04
N PHE A 374 -12.91 16.59 2.51
CA PHE A 374 -13.25 17.94 2.03
C PHE A 374 -14.47 18.56 2.70
N SER A 375 -15.18 17.88 3.59
CA SER A 375 -16.31 18.44 4.30
C SER A 375 -15.87 19.31 5.48
N GLY A 376 -16.08 20.56 5.32
CA GLY A 376 -16.29 21.71 6.19
C GLY A 376 -15.93 21.72 7.65
N LYS A 377 -14.94 20.97 8.15
CA LYS A 377 -14.36 21.30 9.46
C LYS A 377 -13.28 22.34 9.29
N LYS A 378 -13.55 23.50 9.91
CA LYS A 378 -12.55 24.51 10.16
C LYS A 378 -11.37 23.93 10.91
N ASN A 379 -10.19 24.32 10.45
CA ASN A 379 -8.95 24.30 11.20
C ASN A 379 -8.20 22.97 11.23
N PRO A 380 -7.13 22.85 10.43
CA PRO A 380 -6.19 21.75 10.54
C PRO A 380 -5.28 21.92 11.77
N VAL A 381 -5.24 23.11 12.38
CA VAL A 381 -4.47 23.34 13.61
C VAL A 381 -5.14 22.58 14.75
N GLY A 382 -4.55 21.42 15.11
CA GLY A 382 -5.07 20.50 16.12
C GLY A 382 -5.86 19.30 15.58
N GLU A 383 -6.05 19.16 14.25
CA GLU A 383 -6.40 17.89 13.63
C GLU A 383 -5.12 17.23 13.12
N GLU A 384 -4.84 16.02 13.58
CA GLU A 384 -3.74 15.19 13.10
C GLU A 384 -4.02 14.81 11.64
N ARG A 385 -3.36 15.48 10.71
CA ARG A 385 -3.40 15.19 9.27
C ARG A 385 -1.98 15.01 8.75
N PRO A 386 -1.68 13.99 7.98
CA PRO A 386 -0.31 13.72 7.52
C PRO A 386 0.36 14.93 6.87
N TRP A 387 -0.33 15.65 5.98
CA TRP A 387 0.24 16.83 5.34
C TRP A 387 0.65 17.93 6.33
N ALA A 388 -0.10 18.08 7.43
CA ALA A 388 0.20 19.09 8.46
C ALA A 388 1.50 18.73 9.17
N GLY A 389 1.62 17.50 9.67
CA GLY A 389 2.86 17.02 10.28
C GLY A 389 4.02 16.98 9.28
N PHE A 390 3.79 16.68 8.00
CA PHE A 390 4.80 16.77 6.97
C PHE A 390 5.36 18.20 6.87
N MET A 391 4.50 19.22 6.85
CA MET A 391 4.91 20.61 6.81
C MET A 391 5.66 21.03 8.08
N GLU A 392 5.14 20.68 9.26
CA GLU A 392 5.73 21.09 10.55
C GLU A 392 7.06 20.39 10.84
N TYR A 393 7.14 19.06 10.66
CA TYR A 393 8.26 18.28 11.17
C TYR A 393 9.33 17.95 10.12
N LEU A 394 8.94 17.79 8.85
CA LEU A 394 9.87 17.44 7.78
C LEU A 394 10.26 18.66 6.93
N ALA A 395 9.27 19.43 6.44
CA ALA A 395 9.54 20.53 5.52
C ALA A 395 10.15 21.76 6.20
N TYR A 396 9.65 22.14 7.37
CA TYR A 396 10.08 23.36 8.07
C TYR A 396 10.80 23.12 9.38
N SER A 397 10.74 21.91 9.95
CA SER A 397 11.26 21.59 11.28
C SER A 397 10.80 22.60 12.36
N ASP A 398 9.55 23.05 12.24
CA ASP A 398 8.90 24.04 13.10
C ASP A 398 7.51 23.53 13.52
N PRO A 399 7.36 22.99 14.75
CA PRO A 399 6.09 22.48 15.26
C PRO A 399 4.97 23.54 15.37
N ASP A 400 5.33 24.81 15.23
CA ASP A 400 4.39 25.93 15.30
C ASP A 400 4.13 26.57 13.92
N TYR A 401 4.65 25.96 12.84
CA TYR A 401 4.51 26.50 11.47
C TYR A 401 3.06 26.83 11.10
N LEU A 402 2.13 25.96 11.44
CA LEU A 402 0.71 26.14 11.12
C LEU A 402 0.01 27.15 12.04
N LYS A 403 0.52 27.39 13.27
CA LYS A 403 -0.09 28.37 14.20
C LYS A 403 0.07 29.81 13.73
N GLY A 404 1.08 30.08 12.93
CA GLY A 404 1.37 31.44 12.41
C GLY A 404 0.64 31.80 11.14
N GLU A 405 -0.25 30.96 10.62
CA GLU A 405 -1.00 31.17 9.36
C GLU A 405 -0.12 31.46 8.13
N LYS A 406 1.20 31.26 8.22
CA LYS A 406 2.16 31.44 7.11
C LYS A 406 1.82 30.55 5.91
N TYR A 407 1.23 29.40 6.17
CA TYR A 407 0.79 28.44 5.15
C TYR A 407 -0.27 29.02 4.20
N LEU A 408 -1.05 30.04 4.62
CA LEU A 408 -2.04 30.70 3.76
C LEU A 408 -1.41 31.48 2.60
N THR A 409 -0.15 31.86 2.74
CA THR A 409 0.62 32.60 1.73
C THR A 409 1.67 31.72 1.03
N PHE A 410 1.55 30.38 1.16
CA PHE A 410 2.48 29.43 0.53
C PHE A 410 2.59 29.67 -0.97
N ASN A 411 3.82 29.86 -1.44
CA ASN A 411 4.10 30.09 -2.86
C ASN A 411 4.54 28.78 -3.53
N TRP A 412 3.72 28.25 -4.39
CA TRP A 412 3.89 26.98 -5.12
C TRP A 412 5.08 26.93 -6.09
N GLY A 413 5.82 28.02 -6.23
CA GLY A 413 7.10 28.05 -6.93
C GLY A 413 8.27 28.14 -5.94
N THR A 414 8.37 29.28 -5.23
CA THR A 414 9.55 29.55 -4.39
C THR A 414 9.60 28.75 -3.09
N ASP A 415 8.45 28.51 -2.44
CA ASP A 415 8.43 27.75 -1.19
C ASP A 415 8.54 26.26 -1.48
N LEU A 416 7.91 25.78 -2.56
CA LEU A 416 8.09 24.42 -3.04
C LEU A 416 9.58 24.12 -3.29
N ALA A 417 10.27 24.98 -4.03
CA ALA A 417 11.70 24.84 -4.32
C ALA A 417 12.59 24.83 -3.04
N LYS A 418 12.17 25.51 -1.97
CA LYS A 418 12.85 25.42 -0.67
C LYS A 418 12.65 24.05 -0.05
N ILE A 419 11.42 23.54 -0.04
CA ILE A 419 11.07 22.21 0.51
C ILE A 419 11.83 21.12 -0.25
N ASP A 420 11.86 21.15 -1.57
CA ASP A 420 12.61 20.21 -2.42
C ASP A 420 14.07 20.07 -1.97
N ASN A 421 14.68 21.19 -1.55
CA ASN A 421 16.09 21.28 -1.21
C ASN A 421 16.39 21.17 0.29
N VAL A 422 15.41 20.94 1.16
CA VAL A 422 15.64 20.62 2.57
C VAL A 422 16.56 19.40 2.67
N LYS A 423 17.58 19.49 3.52
CA LYS A 423 18.57 18.41 3.68
C LYS A 423 18.33 17.62 4.96
N LEU A 424 18.21 16.31 4.82
CA LEU A 424 18.19 15.34 5.91
C LEU A 424 19.34 14.36 5.69
N SER A 425 20.28 14.30 6.63
CA SER A 425 21.49 13.45 6.55
C SER A 425 22.24 13.53 5.20
N GLY A 426 22.23 14.71 4.58
CA GLY A 426 22.94 14.96 3.30
C GLY A 426 22.11 14.74 2.04
N GLU A 427 21.00 14.03 2.11
CA GLU A 427 20.04 13.87 1.01
C GLU A 427 18.99 14.99 1.00
N THR A 428 18.41 15.28 -0.16
CA THR A 428 17.27 16.22 -0.23
C THR A 428 15.97 15.52 0.16
N LEU A 429 15.05 16.26 0.80
CA LEU A 429 13.73 15.76 1.12
C LEU A 429 13.02 15.16 -0.12
N ASP A 430 13.16 15.85 -1.25
CA ASP A 430 12.70 15.39 -2.54
C ASP A 430 13.35 14.04 -2.97
N SER A 431 14.65 13.82 -2.76
CA SER A 431 15.30 12.55 -3.09
C SER A 431 14.93 11.41 -2.13
N ILE A 432 14.59 11.74 -0.89
CA ILE A 432 14.17 10.75 0.12
C ILE A 432 12.75 10.28 -0.19
N PHE A 433 11.79 11.20 -0.32
CA PHE A 433 10.37 10.87 -0.40
C PHE A 433 9.85 10.63 -1.82
N ASN A 434 10.54 11.12 -2.86
CA ASN A 434 10.12 10.93 -4.24
C ASN A 434 11.03 9.94 -4.98
N ALA A 435 10.43 8.91 -5.58
CA ALA A 435 11.13 7.97 -6.46
C ALA A 435 11.19 8.54 -7.88
N LYS A 436 12.33 9.09 -8.27
CA LYS A 436 12.51 9.82 -9.54
C LYS A 436 12.86 8.95 -10.73
N SER A 437 13.44 7.77 -10.51
CA SER A 437 13.80 6.87 -11.59
C SER A 437 12.54 6.42 -12.36
N ARG A 438 12.70 6.26 -13.68
CA ARG A 438 11.73 5.59 -14.55
C ARG A 438 12.37 4.39 -15.23
N ASP A 439 13.63 4.13 -14.89
CA ASP A 439 14.41 3.01 -15.36
C ASP A 439 14.02 1.72 -14.65
N LEU A 440 13.24 0.89 -15.31
CA LEU A 440 12.87 -0.45 -14.84
C LEU A 440 13.64 -1.58 -15.56
N ASP A 441 14.68 -1.25 -16.34
CA ASP A 441 15.55 -2.26 -16.93
C ASP A 441 16.15 -3.22 -15.89
N PRO A 442 16.56 -2.76 -14.68
CA PRO A 442 17.03 -3.67 -13.63
C PRO A 442 15.96 -4.67 -13.17
N VAL A 443 14.71 -4.24 -12.97
CA VAL A 443 13.59 -5.15 -12.62
C VAL A 443 13.39 -6.18 -13.73
N LYS A 444 13.36 -5.74 -14.99
CA LYS A 444 13.21 -6.59 -16.17
C LYS A 444 14.36 -7.61 -16.30
N ALA A 445 15.60 -7.17 -16.05
CA ALA A 445 16.80 -8.02 -16.14
C ALA A 445 16.80 -9.15 -15.12
N GLU A 446 16.29 -8.90 -13.92
CA GLU A 446 16.12 -9.91 -12.85
C GLU A 446 14.88 -10.81 -13.07
N GLY A 447 14.09 -10.57 -14.13
CA GLY A 447 12.84 -11.29 -14.37
C GLY A 447 11.67 -10.84 -13.52
N GLY A 448 11.84 -9.77 -12.74
CA GLY A 448 10.85 -9.22 -11.83
C GLY A 448 9.55 -8.78 -12.51
N LYS A 449 8.45 -8.84 -11.79
CA LYS A 449 7.11 -8.48 -12.26
C LYS A 449 6.41 -7.49 -11.32
N VAL A 450 5.78 -6.47 -11.88
CA VAL A 450 5.04 -5.45 -11.13
C VAL A 450 3.58 -5.45 -11.56
N ILE A 451 2.68 -5.68 -10.61
CA ILE A 451 1.25 -5.39 -10.73
C ILE A 451 0.98 -4.13 -9.92
N GLN A 452 0.67 -3.03 -10.58
CA GLN A 452 0.14 -1.84 -9.91
C GLN A 452 -1.37 -1.78 -10.11
N TYR A 453 -2.12 -1.45 -9.05
CA TYR A 453 -3.54 -1.12 -9.16
C TYR A 453 -3.85 0.22 -8.50
N HIS A 454 -4.93 0.87 -8.94
CA HIS A 454 -5.37 2.12 -8.34
C HIS A 454 -6.88 2.30 -8.48
N GLY A 455 -7.55 2.69 -7.39
CA GLY A 455 -8.96 3.01 -7.40
C GLY A 455 -9.23 4.33 -8.12
N TRP A 456 -10.14 4.35 -9.11
CA TRP A 456 -10.48 5.59 -9.82
C TRP A 456 -11.11 6.65 -8.91
N ASP A 457 -11.76 6.25 -7.82
CA ASP A 457 -12.41 7.15 -6.85
C ASP A 457 -11.48 7.53 -5.68
N ASP A 458 -10.19 7.19 -5.75
CA ASP A 458 -9.24 7.57 -4.70
C ASP A 458 -9.05 9.09 -4.67
N SER A 459 -9.50 9.71 -3.58
CA SER A 459 -9.35 11.14 -3.30
C SER A 459 -8.15 11.46 -2.41
N ASN A 460 -7.45 10.44 -1.92
CA ASN A 460 -6.28 10.58 -1.05
C ASN A 460 -4.99 10.64 -1.86
N ILE A 461 -4.81 9.66 -2.77
CA ILE A 461 -3.72 9.65 -3.74
C ILE A 461 -4.33 9.67 -5.15
N PRO A 462 -4.14 10.72 -5.95
CA PRO A 462 -4.79 10.83 -7.25
C PRO A 462 -4.43 9.67 -8.19
N PRO A 463 -5.42 8.96 -8.77
CA PRO A 463 -5.17 7.79 -9.64
C PRO A 463 -4.32 8.11 -10.87
N MET A 464 -4.37 9.35 -11.33
CA MET A 464 -3.54 9.80 -12.44
C MET A 464 -2.04 9.72 -12.18
N GLU A 465 -1.61 9.66 -10.91
CA GLU A 465 -0.19 9.43 -10.57
C GLU A 465 0.28 8.03 -10.98
N ALA A 466 -0.59 7.01 -10.83
CA ALA A 466 -0.30 5.66 -11.33
C ALA A 466 -0.25 5.63 -12.87
N VAL A 467 -1.19 6.33 -13.53
CA VAL A 467 -1.21 6.48 -14.99
C VAL A 467 0.04 7.20 -15.49
N ASN A 468 0.43 8.29 -14.83
CA ASN A 468 1.63 9.06 -15.16
C ASN A 468 2.89 8.20 -15.01
N LEU A 469 3.03 7.47 -13.89
CA LEU A 469 4.17 6.57 -13.67
C LEU A 469 4.28 5.52 -14.78
N PHE A 470 3.18 4.84 -15.11
CA PHE A 470 3.17 3.84 -16.19
C PHE A 470 3.58 4.45 -17.54
N ASN A 471 2.97 5.57 -17.91
CA ASN A 471 3.28 6.25 -19.18
C ASN A 471 4.73 6.76 -19.22
N ASP A 472 5.25 7.27 -18.10
CA ASP A 472 6.64 7.73 -18.00
C ASP A 472 7.63 6.56 -18.16
N VAL A 473 7.32 5.38 -17.61
CA VAL A 473 8.11 4.15 -17.81
C VAL A 473 8.08 3.74 -19.27
N VAL A 474 6.91 3.73 -19.92
CA VAL A 474 6.79 3.45 -21.37
C VAL A 474 7.62 4.45 -22.20
N ALA A 475 7.58 5.73 -21.86
CA ALA A 475 8.35 6.76 -22.55
C ALA A 475 9.87 6.59 -22.34
N ASP A 476 10.31 6.19 -21.13
CA ASP A 476 11.71 5.90 -20.84
C ASP A 476 12.20 4.67 -21.63
N GLN A 477 11.41 3.58 -21.67
CA GLN A 477 11.67 2.40 -22.50
C GLN A 477 11.80 2.76 -23.99
N ALA A 478 10.86 3.57 -24.51
CA ALA A 478 10.91 4.04 -25.89
C ALA A 478 12.20 4.78 -26.20
N LYS A 479 12.61 5.69 -25.31
CA LYS A 479 13.82 6.50 -25.47
C LYS A 479 15.10 5.68 -25.36
N ARG A 480 15.23 4.84 -24.34
CA ARG A 480 16.43 4.03 -24.05
C ARG A 480 16.68 3.02 -25.14
N HIS A 481 15.64 2.30 -25.57
CA HIS A 481 15.74 1.20 -26.51
C HIS A 481 15.40 1.58 -27.95
N LYS A 482 15.12 2.89 -28.21
CA LYS A 482 14.78 3.42 -29.55
C LYS A 482 13.58 2.71 -30.18
N LEU A 483 12.56 2.43 -29.35
CA LEU A 483 11.33 1.77 -29.75
C LEU A 483 10.26 2.79 -30.18
N THR A 484 9.32 2.36 -31.00
CA THR A 484 8.06 3.09 -31.18
C THR A 484 7.23 3.05 -29.89
N ALA A 485 6.32 3.98 -29.69
CA ALA A 485 5.46 4.00 -28.49
C ALA A 485 4.72 2.67 -28.28
N LYS A 486 4.20 2.06 -29.35
CA LYS A 486 3.54 0.75 -29.28
C LYS A 486 4.51 -0.36 -28.83
N GLN A 487 5.70 -0.43 -29.41
CA GLN A 487 6.70 -1.42 -29.02
C GLN A 487 7.13 -1.24 -27.57
N ALA A 488 7.35 0.00 -27.13
CA ALA A 488 7.71 0.29 -25.74
C ALA A 488 6.61 -0.10 -24.75
N GLN A 489 5.34 0.13 -25.10
CA GLN A 489 4.21 -0.33 -24.30
C GLN A 489 4.17 -1.85 -24.24
N ASP A 490 4.25 -2.55 -25.38
CA ASP A 490 4.24 -4.00 -25.42
C ASP A 490 5.40 -4.61 -24.60
N GLU A 491 6.60 -4.00 -24.66
CA GLU A 491 7.76 -4.39 -23.85
C GLU A 491 7.54 -4.13 -22.35
N THR A 492 7.00 -2.97 -22.00
CA THR A 492 6.71 -2.62 -20.60
C THR A 492 5.70 -3.59 -20.00
N GLU A 493 4.66 -3.94 -20.73
CA GLU A 493 3.61 -4.87 -20.30
C GLU A 493 4.11 -6.31 -20.04
N GLN A 494 5.34 -6.67 -20.46
CA GLN A 494 5.98 -7.96 -20.14
C GLN A 494 6.47 -8.05 -18.69
N PHE A 495 6.65 -6.91 -18.00
CA PHE A 495 7.15 -6.89 -16.62
C PHE A 495 6.40 -5.91 -15.70
N TYR A 496 5.63 -4.98 -16.24
CA TYR A 496 4.86 -4.01 -15.45
C TYR A 496 3.47 -3.83 -16.05
N ARG A 497 2.43 -4.08 -15.25
CA ARG A 497 1.02 -3.89 -15.63
C ARG A 497 0.29 -3.02 -14.62
N LEU A 498 -0.50 -2.08 -15.14
CA LEU A 498 -1.35 -1.19 -14.36
C LEU A 498 -2.82 -1.60 -14.51
N PHE A 499 -3.56 -1.62 -13.40
CA PHE A 499 -4.98 -1.91 -13.33
C PHE A 499 -5.72 -0.78 -12.62
N LEU A 500 -6.62 -0.10 -13.32
CA LEU A 500 -7.43 0.97 -12.76
C LEU A 500 -8.80 0.43 -12.40
N VAL A 501 -9.22 0.60 -11.14
CA VAL A 501 -10.40 -0.05 -10.56
C VAL A 501 -11.58 0.93 -10.54
N PRO A 502 -12.61 0.73 -11.38
CA PRO A 502 -13.77 1.62 -11.43
C PRO A 502 -14.52 1.68 -10.10
N GLY A 503 -14.76 2.88 -9.60
CA GLY A 503 -15.56 3.10 -8.40
C GLY A 503 -14.96 2.59 -7.09
N MET A 504 -13.67 2.21 -7.09
CA MET A 504 -12.95 1.88 -5.86
C MET A 504 -12.32 3.15 -5.27
N GLY A 505 -12.48 3.33 -3.96
CA GLY A 505 -11.79 4.36 -3.19
C GLY A 505 -10.35 3.97 -2.83
N HIS A 506 -9.79 4.64 -1.82
CA HIS A 506 -8.42 4.39 -1.37
C HIS A 506 -8.25 2.99 -0.77
N CYS A 507 -7.51 2.13 -1.43
CA CYS A 507 -7.24 0.72 -1.10
C CYS A 507 -8.47 -0.21 -1.06
N SER A 508 -9.68 0.32 -0.93
CA SER A 508 -10.92 -0.45 -0.81
C SER A 508 -12.15 0.46 -0.80
N GLY A 509 -13.34 -0.12 -0.67
CA GLY A 509 -14.59 0.63 -0.58
C GLY A 509 -14.96 1.33 -1.87
N GLY A 510 -15.91 2.26 -1.80
CA GLY A 510 -16.52 2.89 -2.98
C GLY A 510 -17.74 2.12 -3.49
N ALA A 511 -18.35 2.60 -4.56
CA ALA A 511 -19.57 2.04 -5.15
C ALA A 511 -19.30 0.95 -6.20
N GLY A 512 -18.05 0.80 -6.62
CA GLY A 512 -17.60 -0.17 -7.62
C GLY A 512 -17.07 -1.46 -7.04
N PRO A 513 -16.68 -2.42 -7.92
CA PRO A 513 -16.07 -3.68 -7.51
C PRO A 513 -14.69 -3.44 -6.91
N ASN A 514 -14.47 -3.87 -5.68
CA ASN A 514 -13.26 -3.56 -4.91
C ASN A 514 -12.65 -4.76 -4.18
N SER A 515 -13.12 -5.98 -4.45
CA SER A 515 -12.59 -7.23 -3.90
C SER A 515 -12.06 -8.13 -5.02
N PHE A 516 -10.73 -8.29 -5.07
CA PHE A 516 -9.99 -9.02 -6.11
C PHE A 516 -8.65 -9.57 -5.59
N GLY A 517 -8.55 -9.86 -4.28
CA GLY A 517 -7.31 -10.32 -3.67
C GLY A 517 -6.19 -9.27 -3.69
N SER A 518 -6.55 -7.99 -3.61
CA SER A 518 -5.62 -6.88 -3.41
C SER A 518 -5.01 -6.90 -2.00
N ALA A 519 -4.06 -6.02 -1.73
CA ALA A 519 -3.39 -5.92 -0.43
C ALA A 519 -4.39 -5.90 0.74
N GLY A 520 -4.24 -6.83 1.67
CA GLY A 520 -5.09 -6.96 2.85
C GLY A 520 -6.43 -7.66 2.64
N THR A 521 -6.79 -8.05 1.40
CA THR A 521 -8.03 -8.79 1.09
C THR A 521 -7.71 -10.17 0.55
N ALA A 522 -7.56 -11.17 1.45
CA ALA A 522 -7.35 -12.54 1.02
C ALA A 522 -8.57 -13.08 0.27
N ASN A 523 -8.38 -13.56 -0.95
CA ASN A 523 -9.39 -14.39 -1.60
C ASN A 523 -9.20 -15.84 -1.15
N PRO A 524 -10.17 -16.46 -0.45
CA PRO A 524 -10.03 -17.82 0.03
C PRO A 524 -9.87 -18.86 -1.08
N ASN A 525 -10.24 -18.53 -2.31
CA ASN A 525 -10.20 -19.47 -3.45
C ASN A 525 -8.86 -19.45 -4.21
N ALA A 526 -7.99 -18.47 -3.96
CA ALA A 526 -6.68 -18.33 -4.62
C ALA A 526 -6.74 -18.49 -6.17
N ASP A 527 -7.86 -18.11 -6.80
CA ASP A 527 -8.02 -18.15 -8.26
C ASP A 527 -7.29 -16.94 -8.88
N PRO A 528 -6.29 -17.14 -9.76
CA PRO A 528 -5.55 -16.04 -10.38
C PRO A 528 -6.42 -15.06 -11.20
N LYS A 529 -7.67 -15.44 -11.51
CA LYS A 529 -8.61 -14.52 -12.15
C LYS A 529 -9.26 -13.52 -11.19
N SER A 530 -9.21 -13.78 -9.89
CA SER A 530 -9.82 -12.94 -8.86
C SER A 530 -8.95 -12.74 -7.61
N ASP A 531 -7.68 -13.16 -7.68
CA ASP A 531 -6.68 -13.00 -6.63
C ASP A 531 -5.35 -12.54 -7.22
N MET A 532 -4.96 -11.31 -6.91
CA MET A 532 -3.76 -10.68 -7.49
C MET A 532 -2.48 -11.42 -7.13
N LEU A 533 -2.33 -11.93 -5.90
CA LEU A 533 -1.12 -12.63 -5.50
C LEU A 533 -0.97 -13.94 -6.27
N SER A 534 -2.06 -14.70 -6.44
CA SER A 534 -2.03 -15.91 -7.28
C SER A 534 -1.73 -15.59 -8.75
N ALA A 535 -2.22 -14.48 -9.28
CA ALA A 535 -1.91 -14.05 -10.64
C ALA A 535 -0.45 -13.62 -10.78
N LEU A 536 0.09 -12.92 -9.78
CA LEU A 536 1.50 -12.54 -9.77
C LEU A 536 2.41 -13.78 -9.70
N GLU A 537 2.07 -14.79 -8.87
CA GLU A 537 2.75 -16.08 -8.84
C GLU A 537 2.76 -16.75 -10.23
N GLN A 538 1.61 -16.81 -10.90
CA GLN A 538 1.54 -17.38 -12.27
C GLN A 538 2.42 -16.59 -13.26
N TRP A 539 2.49 -15.28 -13.10
CA TRP A 539 3.29 -14.45 -13.98
C TRP A 539 4.79 -14.64 -13.73
N VAL A 540 5.24 -14.57 -12.48
CA VAL A 540 6.65 -14.77 -12.09
C VAL A 540 7.10 -16.20 -12.41
N GLU A 541 6.32 -17.21 -11.97
CA GLU A 541 6.76 -18.61 -11.98
C GLU A 541 6.51 -19.34 -13.29
N LYS A 542 5.53 -18.87 -14.11
CA LYS A 542 5.11 -19.55 -15.36
C LYS A 542 5.03 -18.63 -16.57
N GLY A 543 5.32 -17.34 -16.41
CA GLY A 543 5.25 -16.37 -17.50
C GLY A 543 3.82 -15.99 -17.93
N ALA A 544 2.77 -16.40 -17.19
CA ALA A 544 1.39 -16.13 -17.54
C ALA A 544 0.95 -14.76 -16.98
N ALA A 545 1.09 -13.71 -17.77
CA ALA A 545 0.76 -12.34 -17.39
C ALA A 545 -0.77 -12.14 -17.24
N PRO A 546 -1.26 -11.47 -16.17
CA PRO A 546 -2.69 -11.19 -16.03
C PRO A 546 -3.14 -10.10 -17.00
N GLU A 547 -4.17 -10.36 -17.80
CA GLU A 547 -4.78 -9.36 -18.70
C GLU A 547 -5.96 -8.64 -18.04
N SER A 548 -6.60 -9.28 -17.08
CA SER A 548 -7.70 -8.73 -16.32
C SER A 548 -7.93 -9.52 -15.03
N PHE A 549 -8.62 -8.89 -14.07
CA PHE A 549 -9.16 -9.53 -12.88
C PHE A 549 -10.67 -9.45 -12.86
N ILE A 550 -11.33 -10.41 -12.23
CA ILE A 550 -12.75 -10.30 -11.90
C ILE A 550 -12.86 -9.80 -10.46
N ALA A 551 -13.25 -8.56 -10.31
CA ALA A 551 -13.52 -7.97 -9.00
C ALA A 551 -15.00 -8.10 -8.63
N SER A 552 -15.29 -8.18 -7.34
CA SER A 552 -16.62 -8.17 -6.80
C SER A 552 -16.87 -6.97 -5.89
N HIS A 553 -18.13 -6.53 -5.83
CA HIS A 553 -18.65 -5.65 -4.80
C HIS A 553 -19.55 -6.48 -3.87
N THR A 554 -19.49 -6.17 -2.57
CA THR A 554 -20.33 -6.81 -1.56
C THR A 554 -21.20 -5.74 -0.90
N ASP A 555 -22.52 -5.87 -1.03
CA ASP A 555 -23.46 -4.97 -0.38
C ASP A 555 -23.29 -5.01 1.15
N ALA A 556 -23.12 -3.83 1.74
CA ALA A 556 -22.80 -3.70 3.16
C ALA A 556 -23.93 -4.16 4.10
N LYS A 557 -25.20 -4.13 3.63
CA LYS A 557 -26.39 -4.49 4.43
C LYS A 557 -26.68 -5.98 4.34
N THR A 558 -26.68 -6.53 3.13
CA THR A 558 -27.02 -7.94 2.89
C THR A 558 -25.82 -8.87 3.05
N ARG A 559 -24.59 -8.34 2.98
CA ARG A 559 -23.33 -9.10 3.02
C ARG A 559 -23.23 -10.11 1.87
N THR A 560 -23.88 -9.84 0.75
CA THR A 560 -23.86 -10.66 -0.46
C THR A 560 -23.17 -9.90 -1.60
N VAL A 561 -22.54 -10.65 -2.51
CA VAL A 561 -22.00 -10.07 -3.74
C VAL A 561 -23.18 -9.62 -4.60
N ASP A 562 -23.22 -8.33 -4.92
CA ASP A 562 -24.29 -7.71 -5.73
C ASP A 562 -23.77 -7.26 -7.11
N MET A 563 -22.44 -7.16 -7.29
CA MET A 563 -21.83 -6.80 -8.57
C MET A 563 -20.51 -7.54 -8.77
N THR A 564 -20.23 -7.90 -10.01
CA THR A 564 -18.90 -8.30 -10.49
C THR A 564 -18.54 -7.52 -11.75
N ARG A 565 -17.24 -7.17 -11.93
CA ARG A 565 -16.71 -6.48 -13.13
C ARG A 565 -15.32 -6.99 -13.45
N PRO A 566 -14.93 -7.00 -14.73
CA PRO A 566 -13.51 -7.12 -15.06
C PRO A 566 -12.79 -5.82 -14.73
N ILE A 567 -11.61 -5.93 -14.11
CA ILE A 567 -10.62 -4.86 -14.02
C ILE A 567 -9.60 -5.15 -15.12
N CYS A 568 -9.47 -4.25 -16.07
CA CYS A 568 -8.66 -4.46 -17.27
C CYS A 568 -7.24 -3.90 -17.12
N ALA A 569 -6.25 -4.56 -17.73
CA ALA A 569 -4.91 -3.97 -17.85
C ALA A 569 -4.98 -2.67 -18.67
N TYR A 570 -4.46 -1.58 -18.10
CA TYR A 570 -4.40 -0.28 -18.78
C TYR A 570 -3.59 -0.38 -20.08
N PRO A 571 -4.03 0.26 -21.20
CA PRO A 571 -5.08 1.28 -21.28
C PRO A 571 -6.50 0.74 -21.56
N LEU A 572 -6.73 -0.57 -21.48
CA LEU A 572 -8.06 -1.11 -21.72
C LEU A 572 -9.02 -0.76 -20.57
N VAL A 573 -10.30 -0.65 -20.90
CA VAL A 573 -11.36 -0.34 -19.94
C VAL A 573 -12.48 -1.38 -20.02
N PRO A 574 -13.20 -1.66 -18.91
CA PRO A 574 -14.35 -2.54 -18.93
C PRO A 574 -15.47 -1.91 -19.78
N THR A 575 -15.88 -2.62 -20.82
CA THR A 575 -16.91 -2.16 -21.78
C THR A 575 -18.07 -3.13 -21.80
N TYR A 576 -19.29 -2.63 -21.56
CA TYR A 576 -20.50 -3.43 -21.60
C TYR A 576 -20.80 -3.92 -23.03
N LYS A 577 -21.10 -5.22 -23.17
CA LYS A 577 -21.38 -5.86 -24.47
C LYS A 577 -22.75 -5.50 -25.08
N GLY A 578 -23.59 -4.77 -24.32
CA GLY A 578 -24.96 -4.43 -24.73
C GLY A 578 -25.98 -5.51 -24.46
N THR A 579 -25.61 -6.64 -23.89
CA THR A 579 -26.46 -7.77 -23.54
C THR A 579 -26.03 -8.43 -22.23
N GLY A 580 -26.96 -9.05 -21.51
CA GLY A 580 -26.71 -9.68 -20.21
C GLY A 580 -26.94 -8.73 -19.04
N SER A 581 -26.76 -9.24 -17.81
CA SER A 581 -26.89 -8.45 -16.60
C SER A 581 -25.76 -7.44 -16.46
N THR A 582 -26.09 -6.19 -16.17
CA THR A 582 -25.10 -5.16 -15.86
C THR A 582 -24.41 -5.37 -14.48
N SER A 583 -24.88 -6.33 -13.68
CA SER A 583 -24.23 -6.70 -12.42
C SER A 583 -23.23 -7.86 -12.58
N GLU A 584 -23.04 -8.40 -13.78
CA GLU A 584 -22.18 -9.56 -14.00
C GLU A 584 -20.99 -9.26 -14.90
N ALA A 585 -19.79 -9.67 -14.49
CA ALA A 585 -18.56 -9.51 -15.25
C ALA A 585 -18.62 -10.15 -16.65
N SER A 586 -19.39 -11.26 -16.81
CA SER A 586 -19.60 -11.95 -18.09
C SER A 586 -20.23 -11.08 -19.18
N SER A 587 -20.93 -10.02 -18.78
CA SER A 587 -21.57 -9.04 -19.69
C SER A 587 -20.63 -7.93 -20.18
N PHE A 588 -19.37 -7.96 -19.74
CA PHE A 588 -18.35 -6.97 -20.10
C PHE A 588 -17.17 -7.60 -20.84
N THR A 589 -16.40 -6.76 -21.51
CA THR A 589 -15.12 -7.11 -22.12
C THR A 589 -14.12 -5.99 -21.89
N CYS A 590 -12.83 -6.30 -21.86
CA CYS A 590 -11.77 -5.30 -21.88
C CYS A 590 -11.59 -4.79 -23.32
N ALA A 591 -11.77 -3.51 -23.55
CA ALA A 591 -11.63 -2.89 -24.86
C ALA A 591 -10.90 -1.53 -24.75
N ALA A 592 -10.30 -1.09 -25.84
CA ALA A 592 -9.73 0.26 -25.89
C ALA A 592 -10.81 1.32 -25.64
N PRO A 593 -10.50 2.40 -24.90
CA PRO A 593 -11.42 3.52 -24.73
C PRO A 593 -11.90 4.03 -26.09
N ASN A 594 -13.22 4.29 -26.26
CA ASN A 594 -13.76 4.82 -27.48
C ASN A 594 -13.08 6.15 -27.82
N ALA A 595 -12.44 6.25 -28.98
CA ALA A 595 -11.73 7.46 -29.45
C ALA A 595 -12.63 8.70 -29.56
N THR A 596 -13.95 8.54 -29.59
CA THR A 596 -14.95 9.62 -29.61
C THR A 596 -15.17 10.29 -28.25
N ALA A 597 -14.75 9.67 -27.15
CA ALA A 597 -14.88 10.24 -25.80
C ALA A 597 -13.71 11.17 -25.39
N ALA A 598 -12.60 11.11 -26.10
CA ALA A 598 -11.36 11.84 -25.76
C ALA A 598 -11.19 13.20 -26.50
N ARG A 599 -12.20 13.70 -27.22
CA ARG A 599 -12.16 15.01 -27.94
C ARG A 599 -13.03 16.05 -27.27
#